data_0859ff73cca76746696ad85e949000f5
#
_entry.id   0859ff73cca76746696ad85e949000f5
#
_cell.length_a   1.000
_cell.length_b   1.000
_cell.length_c   1.000
_cell.angle_alpha   90.00
_cell.angle_beta   90.00
_cell.angle_gamma   90.00
#
_symmetry.space_group_name_H-M   'P 1'
#
loop_
_entity.id
_entity.type
_entity.pdbx_description
1 polymer ?
#
loop_
_entity_poly.entity_id
_entity_poly.type
_entity_poly.pdbx_seq_one_letter_code
_entity_poly.pdbx_strand_id
1 'polypeptide(L)'
;MLGRRGVETVTLERAAAVGASWRGRYDALRLNSVRWISGLPGLALDRRLGRFVAREDFVAYLEAYAVRQRIDVRHGVTVDRLDPQPGGWRASTSVGDWHARAVVVATGYDHTPVIPPWPGLDSFEGELIHAAEYRNPAPYLRRELLVVGSGSTGAELALDLARGGASRVRLSMRTPPNLFPRQWLGVPLQALSLLDRGALERGAGATRAIDAAGRLAQRLIHGPRARRLLGVPPLGIASAAAKRGRTPAFVDGLLEAVEAGEIEVVGPVESLAGLDVVLAGGRRVRPDAVIAATGYRHGLEGLVGQLGVLDERGRPRSRSGDEAAPGLFFVGYRLPHLGRMSTDARRIARRVALAPARSA
;
A
#
# COMPACT_ATOMS: atom_id res chain seq x y z
N MET A 1 -10.40 -16.45 -12.60
CA MET A 1 -11.58 -16.89 -11.84
C MET A 1 -12.85 -16.75 -12.66
N LEU A 2 -13.07 -15.63 -13.32
CA LEU A 2 -14.19 -15.40 -14.25
C LEU A 2 -14.13 -16.39 -15.41
N GLY A 3 -13.01 -16.51 -16.12
CA GLY A 3 -12.85 -17.45 -17.23
C GLY A 3 -13.14 -18.92 -16.86
N ARG A 4 -12.79 -19.37 -15.63
CA ARG A 4 -13.16 -20.70 -15.13
C ARG A 4 -14.68 -20.89 -14.93
N ARG A 5 -15.45 -19.82 -15.03
CA ARG A 5 -16.92 -19.80 -14.91
C ARG A 5 -17.58 -19.49 -16.25
N GLY A 6 -16.83 -19.57 -17.36
CA GLY A 6 -17.36 -19.28 -18.69
C GLY A 6 -17.63 -17.81 -18.97
N VAL A 7 -17.10 -16.89 -18.14
CA VAL A 7 -17.25 -15.45 -18.38
C VAL A 7 -16.05 -14.97 -19.19
N GLU A 8 -16.30 -14.47 -20.37
CA GLU A 8 -15.31 -13.79 -21.19
C GLU A 8 -14.85 -12.51 -20.49
N THR A 9 -13.53 -12.28 -20.45
CA THR A 9 -12.93 -11.15 -19.73
C THR A 9 -11.75 -10.60 -20.49
N VAL A 10 -11.65 -9.28 -20.49
CA VAL A 10 -10.46 -8.54 -20.91
C VAL A 10 -9.95 -7.72 -19.73
N THR A 11 -8.64 -7.58 -19.61
CA THR A 11 -8.01 -6.70 -18.63
C THR A 11 -7.36 -5.53 -19.36
N LEU A 12 -7.79 -4.31 -19.04
CA LEU A 12 -7.19 -3.10 -19.57
C LEU A 12 -6.12 -2.61 -18.59
N GLU A 13 -4.89 -2.46 -19.04
CA GLU A 13 -3.73 -2.04 -18.25
C GLU A 13 -3.02 -0.88 -18.94
N ARG A 14 -2.85 0.24 -18.24
CA ARG A 14 -2.18 1.43 -18.80
C ARG A 14 -0.68 1.23 -19.03
N ALA A 15 -0.04 0.39 -18.23
CA ALA A 15 1.38 0.12 -18.34
C ALA A 15 1.68 -0.86 -19.49
N ALA A 16 2.94 -0.86 -19.94
CA ALA A 16 3.41 -1.70 -21.04
C ALA A 16 3.58 -3.17 -20.67
N ALA A 17 3.54 -3.52 -19.36
CA ALA A 17 3.78 -4.88 -18.89
C ALA A 17 3.03 -5.21 -17.60
N VAL A 18 2.79 -6.49 -17.38
CA VAL A 18 2.27 -7.03 -16.11
C VAL A 18 3.22 -6.72 -14.96
N GLY A 19 2.68 -6.40 -13.79
CA GLY A 19 3.46 -6.14 -12.59
C GLY A 19 4.15 -4.77 -12.52
N ALA A 20 3.80 -3.83 -13.40
CA ALA A 20 4.42 -2.51 -13.51
C ALA A 20 4.41 -1.73 -12.18
N SER A 21 3.32 -1.79 -11.41
CA SER A 21 3.21 -1.12 -10.11
C SER A 21 4.23 -1.65 -9.07
N TRP A 22 4.60 -2.92 -9.16
CA TRP A 22 5.65 -3.53 -8.34
C TRP A 22 7.05 -3.21 -8.88
N ARG A 23 7.23 -3.31 -10.19
CA ARG A 23 8.48 -2.96 -10.89
C ARG A 23 8.91 -1.52 -10.61
N GLY A 24 7.94 -0.61 -10.45
CA GLY A 24 8.17 0.78 -10.08
C GLY A 24 8.55 1.04 -8.61
N ARG A 25 8.65 0.02 -7.75
CA ARG A 25 9.05 0.18 -6.34
C ARG A 25 10.58 0.10 -6.16
N TYR A 26 11.05 0.48 -4.97
CA TYR A 26 12.47 0.42 -4.61
C TYR A 26 13.05 -1.00 -4.60
N ASP A 27 14.35 -1.10 -4.85
CA ASP A 27 15.03 -2.37 -5.11
C ASP A 27 15.04 -3.31 -3.90
N ALA A 28 15.21 -2.76 -2.70
CA ALA A 28 15.24 -3.55 -1.47
C ALA A 28 13.86 -4.06 -1.00
N LEU A 29 12.76 -3.74 -1.73
CA LEU A 29 11.41 -4.11 -1.31
C LEU A 29 11.25 -5.64 -1.27
N ARG A 30 10.74 -6.10 -0.13
CA ARG A 30 10.24 -7.47 0.05
C ARG A 30 8.78 -7.45 0.48
N LEU A 31 8.03 -8.46 0.06
CA LEU A 31 6.66 -8.61 0.53
C LEU A 31 6.62 -8.68 2.06
N ASN A 32 5.76 -7.90 2.68
CA ASN A 32 5.52 -7.99 4.12
C ASN A 32 4.74 -9.26 4.47
N SER A 33 3.95 -9.80 3.53
CA SER A 33 3.25 -11.07 3.70
C SER A 33 4.15 -12.24 3.35
N VAL A 34 4.05 -13.31 4.16
CA VAL A 34 4.80 -14.53 3.91
C VAL A 34 4.37 -15.21 2.62
N ARG A 35 5.32 -15.89 1.98
CA ARG A 35 5.19 -16.51 0.67
C ARG A 35 3.92 -17.37 0.51
N TRP A 36 3.59 -18.21 1.50
CA TRP A 36 2.45 -19.14 1.40
C TRP A 36 1.07 -18.49 1.47
N ILE A 37 0.97 -17.23 1.88
CA ILE A 37 -0.27 -16.45 1.86
C ILE A 37 -0.29 -15.40 0.75
N SER A 38 0.83 -15.20 0.05
CA SER A 38 0.98 -14.20 -1.01
C SER A 38 0.71 -14.78 -2.40
N GLY A 39 0.58 -16.11 -2.52
CA GLY A 39 0.30 -16.76 -3.79
C GLY A 39 -1.12 -16.48 -4.30
N LEU A 40 -1.24 -16.37 -5.62
CA LEU A 40 -2.52 -16.23 -6.30
C LEU A 40 -3.17 -17.60 -6.56
N PRO A 41 -4.50 -17.67 -6.70
CA PRO A 41 -5.21 -18.94 -6.90
C PRO A 41 -4.75 -19.72 -8.12
N GLY A 42 -4.31 -20.95 -7.91
CA GLY A 42 -3.89 -21.84 -8.98
C GLY A 42 -2.39 -21.78 -9.33
N LEU A 43 -1.62 -20.95 -8.63
CA LEU A 43 -0.16 -20.94 -8.72
C LEU A 43 0.42 -20.52 -7.37
N ALA A 44 1.12 -21.42 -6.68
CA ALA A 44 1.85 -21.10 -5.47
C ALA A 44 3.18 -20.40 -5.81
N LEU A 45 3.67 -19.57 -4.91
CA LEU A 45 5.04 -19.04 -4.98
C LEU A 45 6.06 -20.15 -4.65
N ASP A 46 7.13 -20.24 -5.39
CA ASP A 46 8.17 -21.25 -5.20
C ASP A 46 8.82 -21.13 -3.79
N ARG A 47 9.10 -22.29 -3.18
CA ARG A 47 9.74 -22.35 -1.85
C ARG A 47 11.15 -21.76 -1.85
N ARG A 48 11.85 -21.78 -2.98
CA ARG A 48 13.19 -21.22 -3.17
C ARG A 48 13.25 -19.70 -3.01
N LEU A 49 12.13 -19.00 -3.20
CA LEU A 49 12.02 -17.54 -3.04
C LEU A 49 12.09 -17.08 -1.57
N GLY A 50 12.28 -17.99 -0.65
CA GLY A 50 12.36 -17.70 0.78
C GLY A 50 11.02 -17.40 1.43
N ARG A 51 11.07 -16.86 2.64
CA ARG A 51 9.87 -16.57 3.45
C ARG A 51 9.17 -15.29 3.01
N PHE A 52 9.94 -14.24 2.77
CA PHE A 52 9.49 -12.92 2.31
C PHE A 52 10.04 -12.67 0.92
N VAL A 53 9.18 -12.74 -0.08
CA VAL A 53 9.55 -12.72 -1.49
C VAL A 53 10.06 -11.34 -1.90
N ALA A 54 11.17 -11.27 -2.63
CA ALA A 54 11.70 -10.03 -3.15
C ALA A 54 10.80 -9.46 -4.27
N ARG A 55 10.88 -8.16 -4.48
CA ARG A 55 10.09 -7.44 -5.50
C ARG A 55 10.22 -8.08 -6.89
N GLU A 56 11.44 -8.34 -7.33
CA GLU A 56 11.72 -8.88 -8.68
C GLU A 56 11.14 -10.27 -8.87
N ASP A 57 11.31 -11.14 -7.88
CA ASP A 57 10.73 -12.48 -7.88
C ASP A 57 9.20 -12.43 -7.93
N PHE A 58 8.61 -11.45 -7.23
CA PHE A 58 7.15 -11.28 -7.26
C PHE A 58 6.65 -10.74 -8.60
N VAL A 59 7.40 -9.85 -9.25
CA VAL A 59 7.10 -9.39 -10.61
C VAL A 59 7.15 -10.57 -11.59
N ALA A 60 8.23 -11.35 -11.58
CA ALA A 60 8.36 -12.55 -12.42
C ALA A 60 7.21 -13.56 -12.18
N TYR A 61 6.83 -13.73 -10.91
CA TYR A 61 5.68 -14.56 -10.56
C TYR A 61 4.35 -14.04 -11.16
N LEU A 62 4.10 -12.72 -11.14
CA LEU A 62 2.89 -12.13 -11.73
C LEU A 62 2.84 -12.32 -13.24
N GLU A 63 3.97 -12.16 -13.93
CA GLU A 63 4.10 -12.40 -15.36
C GLU A 63 3.82 -13.89 -15.70
N ALA A 64 4.47 -14.81 -15.00
CA ALA A 64 4.23 -16.23 -15.14
C ALA A 64 2.78 -16.63 -14.84
N TYR A 65 2.15 -15.95 -13.84
CA TYR A 65 0.75 -16.14 -13.51
C TYR A 65 -0.17 -15.72 -14.66
N ALA A 66 0.07 -14.54 -15.25
CA ALA A 66 -0.75 -14.05 -16.37
C ALA A 66 -0.69 -15.01 -17.57
N VAL A 67 0.50 -15.46 -17.95
CA VAL A 67 0.70 -16.44 -19.00
C VAL A 67 -0.01 -17.76 -18.69
N ARG A 68 0.28 -18.34 -17.50
CA ARG A 68 -0.29 -19.63 -17.08
C ARG A 68 -1.83 -19.64 -17.03
N GLN A 69 -2.43 -18.52 -16.60
CA GLN A 69 -3.88 -18.40 -16.51
C GLN A 69 -4.51 -17.90 -17.82
N ARG A 70 -3.71 -17.65 -18.86
CA ARG A 70 -4.16 -17.13 -20.17
C ARG A 70 -5.02 -15.89 -20.01
N ILE A 71 -4.51 -14.91 -19.21
CA ILE A 71 -5.25 -13.67 -18.99
C ILE A 71 -5.08 -12.78 -20.22
N ASP A 72 -6.19 -12.36 -20.84
CA ASP A 72 -6.16 -11.37 -21.92
C ASP A 72 -5.90 -9.98 -21.29
N VAL A 73 -4.67 -9.46 -21.46
CA VAL A 73 -4.26 -8.15 -20.98
C VAL A 73 -3.97 -7.26 -22.17
N ARG A 74 -4.71 -6.16 -22.29
CA ARG A 74 -4.51 -5.09 -23.28
C ARG A 74 -3.65 -4.02 -22.61
N HIS A 75 -2.37 -4.01 -22.95
CA HIS A 75 -1.39 -3.06 -22.44
C HIS A 75 -1.45 -1.71 -23.15
N GLY A 76 -1.00 -0.64 -22.46
CA GLY A 76 -1.02 0.72 -23.00
C GLY A 76 -2.40 1.35 -23.08
N VAL A 77 -3.40 0.77 -22.42
CA VAL A 77 -4.79 1.26 -22.43
C VAL A 77 -5.12 1.92 -21.10
N THR A 78 -5.25 3.24 -21.11
CA THR A 78 -5.75 4.01 -19.96
C THR A 78 -7.26 4.05 -20.00
N VAL A 79 -7.92 3.74 -18.89
CA VAL A 79 -9.36 3.94 -18.71
C VAL A 79 -9.57 5.24 -17.97
N ASP A 80 -10.22 6.21 -18.62
CA ASP A 80 -10.39 7.55 -18.08
C ASP A 80 -11.70 7.68 -17.29
N ARG A 81 -12.76 6.99 -17.75
CA ARG A 81 -14.10 7.14 -17.19
C ARG A 81 -14.94 5.87 -17.38
N LEU A 82 -15.81 5.60 -16.40
CA LEU A 82 -16.82 4.55 -16.46
C LEU A 82 -18.21 5.19 -16.37
N ASP A 83 -19.05 4.96 -17.37
CA ASP A 83 -20.43 5.41 -17.40
C ASP A 83 -21.39 4.23 -17.50
N PRO A 84 -22.50 4.23 -16.74
CA PRO A 84 -23.54 3.22 -16.91
C PRO A 84 -24.28 3.44 -18.24
N GLN A 85 -24.68 2.33 -18.87
CA GLN A 85 -25.51 2.33 -20.07
C GLN A 85 -26.55 1.20 -20.01
N PRO A 86 -27.54 1.20 -20.88
CA PRO A 86 -28.46 0.05 -21.00
C PRO A 86 -27.67 -1.24 -21.17
N GLY A 87 -27.97 -2.25 -20.34
CA GLY A 87 -27.30 -3.56 -20.39
C GLY A 87 -25.90 -3.63 -19.74
N GLY A 88 -25.30 -2.54 -19.28
CA GLY A 88 -23.96 -2.61 -18.67
C GLY A 88 -23.22 -1.28 -18.47
N TRP A 89 -21.99 -1.24 -18.95
CA TRP A 89 -21.04 -0.17 -18.73
C TRP A 89 -20.31 0.21 -20.02
N ARG A 90 -20.07 1.49 -20.21
CA ARG A 90 -19.12 2.03 -21.16
C ARG A 90 -17.87 2.48 -20.41
N ALA A 91 -16.71 2.04 -20.86
CA ALA A 91 -15.41 2.48 -20.39
C ALA A 91 -14.76 3.33 -21.49
N SER A 92 -14.65 4.63 -21.25
CA SER A 92 -13.92 5.54 -22.14
C SER A 92 -12.43 5.39 -21.91
N THR A 93 -11.67 5.14 -22.98
CA THR A 93 -10.26 4.83 -22.90
C THR A 93 -9.44 5.60 -23.93
N SER A 94 -8.10 5.58 -23.74
CA SER A 94 -7.13 6.20 -24.65
C SER A 94 -7.15 5.63 -26.10
N VAL A 95 -7.83 4.49 -26.31
CA VAL A 95 -7.89 3.80 -27.61
C VAL A 95 -9.33 3.63 -28.11
N GLY A 96 -10.29 4.36 -27.55
CA GLY A 96 -11.72 4.26 -27.86
C GLY A 96 -12.52 3.61 -26.74
N ASP A 97 -13.83 3.50 -26.95
CA ASP A 97 -14.77 3.01 -25.93
C ASP A 97 -14.82 1.48 -25.91
N TRP A 98 -14.93 0.95 -24.69
CA TRP A 98 -15.17 -0.46 -24.43
C TRP A 98 -16.52 -0.65 -23.74
N HIS A 99 -17.22 -1.72 -24.10
CA HIS A 99 -18.53 -2.04 -23.54
C HIS A 99 -18.47 -3.37 -22.80
N ALA A 100 -19.02 -3.42 -21.59
CA ALA A 100 -19.02 -4.62 -20.78
C ALA A 100 -20.28 -4.70 -19.91
N ARG A 101 -20.77 -5.91 -19.67
CA ARG A 101 -21.90 -6.16 -18.77
C ARG A 101 -21.54 -5.84 -17.31
N ALA A 102 -20.28 -6.06 -16.93
CA ALA A 102 -19.76 -5.78 -15.60
C ALA A 102 -18.32 -5.28 -15.66
N VAL A 103 -17.96 -4.43 -14.72
CA VAL A 103 -16.61 -3.89 -14.57
C VAL A 103 -16.06 -4.19 -13.18
N VAL A 104 -14.81 -4.64 -13.11
CA VAL A 104 -14.07 -4.83 -11.86
C VAL A 104 -12.90 -3.85 -11.84
N VAL A 105 -12.99 -2.83 -10.98
CA VAL A 105 -11.92 -1.85 -10.79
C VAL A 105 -10.86 -2.45 -9.88
N ALA A 106 -9.64 -2.61 -10.41
CA ALA A 106 -8.50 -3.25 -9.75
C ALA A 106 -7.21 -2.41 -9.88
N THR A 107 -7.34 -1.08 -9.99
CA THR A 107 -6.22 -0.16 -10.29
C THR A 107 -5.21 0.00 -9.15
N GLY A 108 -5.45 -0.62 -8.01
CA GLY A 108 -4.51 -0.68 -6.88
C GLY A 108 -4.75 0.37 -5.81
N TYR A 109 -4.20 0.11 -4.64
CA TYR A 109 -4.37 0.94 -3.45
C TYR A 109 -3.49 2.19 -3.50
N ASP A 110 -2.25 2.06 -3.99
CA ASP A 110 -1.24 3.12 -4.05
C ASP A 110 -1.16 3.67 -5.48
N HIS A 111 -2.07 4.56 -5.85
CA HIS A 111 -2.16 5.05 -7.23
C HIS A 111 -1.47 6.41 -7.42
N THR A 112 -1.93 7.45 -6.70
CA THR A 112 -1.43 8.82 -6.86
C THR A 112 -0.58 9.22 -5.66
N PRO A 113 0.74 9.48 -5.84
CA PRO A 113 1.60 9.98 -4.79
C PRO A 113 1.06 11.26 -4.16
N VAL A 114 1.23 11.43 -2.86
CA VAL A 114 0.76 12.62 -2.13
C VAL A 114 1.91 13.26 -1.38
N ILE A 115 2.32 14.45 -1.80
CA ILE A 115 3.16 15.35 -1.01
C ILE A 115 2.22 16.30 -0.26
N PRO A 116 2.31 16.40 1.08
CA PRO A 116 1.48 17.33 1.84
C PRO A 116 1.76 18.80 1.41
N PRO A 117 0.75 19.67 1.42
CA PRO A 117 0.94 21.08 1.11
C PRO A 117 1.60 21.80 2.29
N TRP A 118 2.87 21.52 2.54
CA TRP A 118 3.62 22.21 3.57
C TRP A 118 3.75 23.70 3.24
N PRO A 119 3.56 24.60 4.22
CA PRO A 119 3.89 26.00 4.03
C PRO A 119 5.31 26.17 3.49
N GLY A 120 5.47 26.95 2.43
CA GLY A 120 6.75 27.16 1.77
C GLY A 120 7.17 26.08 0.76
N LEU A 121 6.30 25.12 0.43
CA LEU A 121 6.60 24.07 -0.54
C LEU A 121 7.00 24.62 -1.90
N ASP A 122 6.27 25.62 -2.41
CA ASP A 122 6.50 26.21 -3.74
C ASP A 122 7.82 27.02 -3.82
N SER A 123 8.37 27.42 -2.68
CA SER A 123 9.63 28.18 -2.58
C SER A 123 10.77 27.35 -2.00
N PHE A 124 10.60 26.05 -1.86
CA PHE A 124 11.64 25.15 -1.36
C PHE A 124 12.69 24.91 -2.45
N GLU A 125 13.93 25.22 -2.14
CA GLU A 125 15.07 25.14 -3.07
C GLU A 125 15.82 23.79 -2.95
N GLY A 126 15.50 22.98 -1.94
CA GLY A 126 16.12 21.67 -1.71
C GLY A 126 15.53 20.58 -2.60
N GLU A 127 16.24 19.47 -2.72
CA GLU A 127 15.72 18.28 -3.40
C GLU A 127 14.55 17.67 -2.60
N LEU A 128 13.40 17.54 -3.23
CA LEU A 128 12.22 16.89 -2.67
C LEU A 128 11.65 15.89 -3.67
N ILE A 129 11.63 14.62 -3.30
CA ILE A 129 11.02 13.57 -4.09
C ILE A 129 9.93 12.85 -3.28
N HIS A 130 8.97 12.25 -3.97
CA HIS A 130 8.09 11.27 -3.34
C HIS A 130 8.75 9.89 -3.31
N ALA A 131 8.43 9.07 -2.29
CA ALA A 131 8.92 7.70 -2.17
C ALA A 131 8.62 6.80 -3.39
N ALA A 132 7.69 7.19 -4.26
CA ALA A 132 7.43 6.52 -5.54
C ALA A 132 8.61 6.65 -6.53
N GLU A 133 9.42 7.68 -6.40
CA GLU A 133 10.56 7.98 -7.27
C GLU A 133 11.87 7.34 -6.75
N TYR A 134 11.91 7.02 -5.46
CA TYR A 134 13.06 6.35 -4.85
C TYR A 134 13.25 4.93 -5.41
N ARG A 135 14.49 4.58 -5.72
CA ARG A 135 14.85 3.23 -6.22
C ARG A 135 15.81 2.50 -5.30
N ASN A 136 16.93 3.13 -4.96
CA ASN A 136 17.97 2.56 -4.12
C ASN A 136 18.83 3.67 -3.50
N PRO A 137 19.70 3.36 -2.54
CA PRO A 137 20.47 4.37 -1.81
C PRO A 137 21.66 4.96 -2.61
N ALA A 138 22.03 4.42 -3.76
CA ALA A 138 23.25 4.83 -4.46
C ALA A 138 23.35 6.34 -4.76
N PRO A 139 22.27 7.05 -5.20
CA PRO A 139 22.32 8.49 -5.43
C PRO A 139 22.49 9.32 -4.13
N TYR A 140 22.31 8.70 -2.98
CA TYR A 140 22.26 9.35 -1.66
C TYR A 140 23.46 9.02 -0.79
N LEU A 141 24.50 8.40 -1.36
CA LEU A 141 25.73 8.07 -0.65
C LEU A 141 26.38 9.34 -0.06
N ARG A 142 26.74 9.29 1.24
CA ARG A 142 27.34 10.38 2.03
C ARG A 142 26.48 11.67 2.13
N ARG A 143 25.20 11.60 1.79
CA ARG A 143 24.25 12.73 1.91
C ARG A 143 23.50 12.69 3.24
N GLU A 144 23.03 13.83 3.72
CA GLU A 144 22.11 13.96 4.83
C GLU A 144 20.67 13.91 4.34
N LEU A 145 19.86 12.96 4.81
CA LEU A 145 18.53 12.69 4.31
C LEU A 145 17.46 12.91 5.37
N LEU A 146 16.31 13.45 4.93
CA LEU A 146 15.10 13.50 5.72
C LEU A 146 14.01 12.64 5.05
N VAL A 147 13.68 11.50 5.64
CA VAL A 147 12.54 10.68 5.22
C VAL A 147 11.31 11.09 6.02
N VAL A 148 10.22 11.47 5.34
CA VAL A 148 9.01 11.94 5.99
C VAL A 148 7.91 10.89 5.89
N GLY A 149 7.55 10.26 7.00
CA GLY A 149 6.47 9.29 7.09
C GLY A 149 6.81 8.07 7.91
N SER A 150 5.89 7.64 8.76
CA SER A 150 6.06 6.54 9.72
C SER A 150 5.41 5.22 9.27
N GLY A 151 5.01 5.10 7.99
CA GLY A 151 4.51 3.83 7.42
C GLY A 151 5.65 2.86 7.08
N SER A 152 5.30 1.65 6.61
CA SER A 152 6.31 0.65 6.20
C SER A 152 7.30 1.23 5.20
N THR A 153 6.83 1.95 4.17
CA THR A 153 7.70 2.56 3.16
C THR A 153 8.73 3.52 3.78
N GLY A 154 8.28 4.50 4.59
CA GLY A 154 9.20 5.46 5.20
C GLY A 154 10.23 4.79 6.11
N ALA A 155 9.81 3.81 6.89
CA ALA A 155 10.67 3.02 7.76
C ALA A 155 11.70 2.17 6.97
N GLU A 156 11.26 1.52 5.89
CA GLU A 156 12.14 0.72 5.02
C GLU A 156 13.13 1.59 4.26
N LEU A 157 12.69 2.74 3.72
CA LEU A 157 13.58 3.67 3.02
C LEU A 157 14.63 4.29 3.96
N ALA A 158 14.23 4.69 5.18
CA ALA A 158 15.18 5.20 6.16
C ALA A 158 16.27 4.17 6.49
N LEU A 159 15.88 2.91 6.63
CA LEU A 159 16.82 1.83 6.88
C LEU A 159 17.71 1.51 5.67
N ASP A 160 17.14 1.51 4.46
CA ASP A 160 17.87 1.27 3.21
C ASP A 160 18.94 2.36 2.99
N LEU A 161 18.58 3.63 3.23
CA LEU A 161 19.49 4.77 3.14
C LEU A 161 20.62 4.71 4.19
N ALA A 162 20.28 4.41 5.45
CA ALA A 162 21.28 4.31 6.51
C ALA A 162 22.30 3.21 6.21
N ARG A 163 21.82 2.03 5.82
CA ARG A 163 22.67 0.90 5.43
C ARG A 163 23.40 1.10 4.10
N GLY A 164 22.83 1.91 3.23
CA GLY A 164 23.39 2.26 1.92
C GLY A 164 24.46 3.35 1.95
N GLY A 165 24.84 3.83 3.15
CA GLY A 165 25.98 4.76 3.32
C GLY A 165 25.61 6.24 3.23
N ALA A 166 24.37 6.62 3.49
CA ALA A 166 24.02 8.00 3.77
C ALA A 166 24.79 8.50 5.01
N SER A 167 25.25 9.75 5.04
CA SER A 167 26.01 10.28 6.18
C SER A 167 25.14 10.51 7.41
N ARG A 168 23.87 10.83 7.20
CA ARG A 168 22.86 10.97 8.25
C ARG A 168 21.46 10.71 7.69
N VAL A 169 20.66 9.95 8.42
CA VAL A 169 19.25 9.71 8.08
C VAL A 169 18.37 10.16 9.24
N ARG A 170 17.44 11.07 8.95
CA ARG A 170 16.38 11.50 9.86
C ARG A 170 15.04 10.93 9.39
N LEU A 171 14.30 10.32 10.32
CA LEU A 171 12.95 9.83 10.06
C LEU A 171 11.95 10.74 10.77
N SER A 172 11.25 11.57 9.99
CA SER A 172 10.23 12.49 10.52
C SER A 172 8.90 11.77 10.69
N MET A 173 8.35 11.83 11.88
CA MET A 173 7.09 11.17 12.23
C MET A 173 6.11 12.12 12.89
N ARG A 174 4.91 12.28 12.31
CA ARG A 174 3.79 13.00 12.93
C ARG A 174 3.12 12.20 14.04
N THR A 175 3.10 10.89 13.89
CA THR A 175 2.43 9.97 14.81
C THR A 175 3.23 8.69 14.87
N PRO A 176 3.59 8.21 16.07
CA PRO A 176 4.24 6.91 16.23
C PRO A 176 3.44 5.80 15.55
N PRO A 177 4.07 4.92 14.78
CA PRO A 177 3.39 3.81 14.12
C PRO A 177 3.20 2.61 15.06
N ASN A 178 2.22 1.75 14.76
CA ASN A 178 2.28 0.37 15.22
C ASN A 178 3.35 -0.35 14.42
N LEU A 179 4.56 -0.45 14.98
CA LEU A 179 5.74 -1.01 14.33
C LEU A 179 6.04 -2.40 14.86
N PHE A 180 6.34 -3.34 13.95
CA PHE A 180 6.71 -4.72 14.28
C PHE A 180 7.81 -5.19 13.34
N PRO A 181 8.69 -6.13 13.75
CA PRO A 181 9.49 -6.89 12.80
C PRO A 181 8.55 -7.79 11.96
N ARG A 182 8.98 -8.15 10.76
CA ARG A 182 8.22 -9.08 9.91
C ARG A 182 8.01 -10.44 10.60
N GLN A 183 8.96 -10.85 11.42
CA GLN A 183 8.87 -12.06 12.25
C GLN A 183 9.44 -11.83 13.65
N TRP A 184 8.88 -12.53 14.62
CA TRP A 184 9.39 -12.56 16.01
C TRP A 184 9.45 -14.00 16.49
N LEU A 185 10.58 -14.41 17.02
CA LEU A 185 10.84 -15.81 17.44
C LEU A 185 10.46 -16.84 16.36
N GLY A 186 10.76 -16.53 15.09
CA GLY A 186 10.43 -17.38 13.95
C GLY A 186 8.97 -17.32 13.47
N VAL A 187 8.08 -16.62 14.21
CA VAL A 187 6.67 -16.46 13.84
C VAL A 187 6.46 -15.22 13.00
N PRO A 188 5.92 -15.34 11.76
CA PRO A 188 5.60 -14.19 10.94
C PRO A 188 4.41 -13.41 11.51
N LEU A 189 4.64 -12.19 11.96
CA LEU A 189 3.62 -11.44 12.69
C LEU A 189 2.44 -11.02 11.81
N GLN A 190 2.67 -10.73 10.54
CA GLN A 190 1.58 -10.43 9.63
C GLN A 190 0.65 -11.62 9.38
N ALA A 191 1.15 -12.86 9.48
CA ALA A 191 0.30 -14.05 9.34
C ALA A 191 -0.76 -14.13 10.45
N LEU A 192 -0.50 -13.54 11.62
CA LEU A 192 -1.48 -13.45 12.70
C LEU A 192 -2.71 -12.62 12.31
N SER A 193 -2.58 -11.70 11.37
CA SER A 193 -3.72 -10.93 10.82
C SER A 193 -4.71 -11.79 10.04
N LEU A 194 -4.31 -13.01 9.62
CA LEU A 194 -5.21 -13.99 8.98
C LEU A 194 -6.13 -14.67 9.99
N LEU A 195 -5.68 -14.80 11.24
CA LEU A 195 -6.50 -15.36 12.32
C LEU A 195 -7.65 -14.41 12.69
N ASP A 196 -7.50 -13.14 12.33
CA ASP A 196 -8.48 -12.07 12.53
C ASP A 196 -9.52 -11.97 11.39
N ARG A 197 -9.87 -13.10 10.75
CA ARG A 197 -10.92 -13.15 9.74
C ARG A 197 -12.27 -12.75 10.37
N GLY A 198 -12.58 -11.46 10.34
CA GLY A 198 -13.83 -10.89 10.83
C GLY A 198 -13.81 -10.33 12.26
N ALA A 199 -12.67 -10.24 12.95
CA ALA A 199 -12.63 -9.59 14.26
C ALA A 199 -12.96 -8.09 14.18
N LEU A 200 -12.58 -7.41 13.10
CA LEU A 200 -13.04 -6.04 12.84
C LEU A 200 -14.55 -5.93 12.58
N GLU A 201 -15.18 -7.05 12.22
CA GLU A 201 -16.64 -7.16 12.02
C GLU A 201 -17.38 -7.61 13.29
N ARG A 202 -16.67 -8.14 14.27
CA ARG A 202 -17.24 -8.67 15.55
C ARG A 202 -17.51 -7.62 16.63
N GLY A 203 -17.26 -6.33 16.32
CA GLY A 203 -17.61 -5.22 17.20
C GLY A 203 -16.51 -4.75 18.15
N ALA A 204 -16.88 -3.82 19.04
CA ALA A 204 -15.93 -3.06 19.88
C ALA A 204 -15.11 -3.92 20.87
N GLY A 205 -15.64 -5.07 21.30
CA GLY A 205 -14.92 -5.98 22.19
C GLY A 205 -13.70 -6.61 21.53
N ALA A 206 -13.87 -7.14 20.32
CA ALA A 206 -12.78 -7.74 19.55
C ALA A 206 -11.70 -6.69 19.18
N THR A 207 -12.12 -5.48 18.79
CA THR A 207 -11.20 -4.36 18.54
C THR A 207 -10.33 -4.06 19.74
N ARG A 208 -10.92 -3.97 20.94
CA ARG A 208 -10.18 -3.73 22.19
C ARG A 208 -9.20 -4.86 22.53
N ALA A 209 -9.59 -6.12 22.33
CA ALA A 209 -8.73 -7.27 22.57
C ALA A 209 -7.50 -7.28 21.65
N ILE A 210 -7.69 -7.02 20.34
CA ILE A 210 -6.59 -6.92 19.37
C ILE A 210 -5.66 -5.76 19.71
N ASP A 211 -6.22 -4.61 20.08
CA ASP A 211 -5.42 -3.44 20.46
C ASP A 211 -4.59 -3.72 21.73
N ALA A 212 -5.16 -4.40 22.71
CA ALA A 212 -4.46 -4.80 23.94
C ALA A 212 -3.33 -5.79 23.64
N ALA A 213 -3.61 -6.83 22.85
CA ALA A 213 -2.61 -7.81 22.43
C ALA A 213 -1.49 -7.18 21.63
N GLY A 214 -1.81 -6.27 20.69
CA GLY A 214 -0.82 -5.52 19.92
C GLY A 214 0.07 -4.62 20.77
N ARG A 215 -0.51 -3.92 21.76
CA ARG A 215 0.28 -3.11 22.72
C ARG A 215 1.20 -3.97 23.59
N LEU A 216 0.72 -5.13 24.04
CA LEU A 216 1.55 -6.07 24.81
C LEU A 216 2.71 -6.58 23.95
N ALA A 217 2.42 -7.03 22.72
CA ALA A 217 3.45 -7.47 21.78
C ALA A 217 4.51 -6.39 21.53
N GLN A 218 4.09 -5.14 21.30
CA GLN A 218 5.03 -4.02 21.14
C GLN A 218 5.88 -3.78 22.40
N ARG A 219 5.29 -3.91 23.59
CA ARG A 219 6.06 -3.78 24.84
C ARG A 219 7.12 -4.86 25.02
N LEU A 220 6.86 -6.07 24.55
CA LEU A 220 7.80 -7.20 24.63
C LEU A 220 8.89 -7.10 23.55
N ILE A 221 8.54 -6.62 22.35
CA ILE A 221 9.45 -6.51 21.20
C ILE A 221 10.33 -5.26 21.31
N HIS A 222 9.73 -4.11 21.68
CA HIS A 222 10.46 -2.85 21.76
C HIS A 222 11.13 -2.68 23.12
N GLY A 223 12.45 -2.52 23.13
CA GLY A 223 13.19 -2.14 24.32
C GLY A 223 12.77 -0.77 24.86
N PRO A 224 13.13 -0.44 26.12
CA PRO A 224 12.79 0.86 26.73
C PRO A 224 13.34 2.05 25.96
N ARG A 225 14.51 1.91 25.32
CA ARG A 225 15.16 2.94 24.51
C ARG A 225 14.38 3.20 23.22
N ALA A 226 14.06 2.14 22.44
CA ALA A 226 13.25 2.26 21.23
C ALA A 226 11.89 2.92 21.50
N ARG A 227 11.22 2.54 22.58
CA ARG A 227 9.92 3.16 22.96
C ARG A 227 10.03 4.64 23.30
N ARG A 228 11.12 5.08 23.89
CA ARG A 228 11.36 6.51 24.15
C ARG A 228 11.62 7.28 22.87
N LEU A 229 12.40 6.72 21.95
CA LEU A 229 12.75 7.37 20.68
C LEU A 229 11.60 7.40 19.67
N LEU A 230 10.87 6.29 19.54
CA LEU A 230 9.77 6.16 18.58
C LEU A 230 8.44 6.69 19.10
N GLY A 231 8.28 6.79 20.42
CA GLY A 231 7.01 7.13 21.05
C GLY A 231 6.02 5.95 21.10
N VAL A 232 4.84 6.21 21.68
CA VAL A 232 3.77 5.21 21.83
C VAL A 232 2.65 5.52 20.83
N PRO A 233 2.19 4.55 20.03
CA PRO A 233 1.07 4.77 19.10
C PRO A 233 -0.20 5.18 19.86
N PRO A 234 -0.88 6.25 19.45
CA PRO A 234 -2.11 6.72 20.12
C PRO A 234 -3.30 5.80 19.91
N LEU A 235 -3.27 4.99 18.86
CA LEU A 235 -4.28 3.98 18.55
C LEU A 235 -3.61 2.61 18.45
N GLY A 236 -4.27 1.58 18.98
CA GLY A 236 -3.85 0.20 18.75
C GLY A 236 -4.09 -0.24 17.29
N ILE A 237 -3.66 -1.44 16.96
CA ILE A 237 -3.66 -1.98 15.59
C ILE A 237 -5.04 -1.95 14.94
N ALA A 238 -6.05 -2.49 15.62
CA ALA A 238 -7.40 -2.59 15.09
C ALA A 238 -8.10 -1.23 15.02
N SER A 239 -7.92 -0.38 16.05
CA SER A 239 -8.43 0.98 16.06
C SER A 239 -7.80 1.86 14.99
N ALA A 240 -6.51 1.71 14.70
CA ALA A 240 -5.82 2.43 13.63
C ALA A 240 -6.33 2.02 12.25
N ALA A 241 -6.54 0.72 12.04
CA ALA A 241 -7.10 0.18 10.81
C ALA A 241 -8.54 0.67 10.58
N ALA A 242 -9.40 0.59 11.61
CA ALA A 242 -10.80 0.99 11.52
C ALA A 242 -10.99 2.49 11.31
N LYS A 243 -10.30 3.33 12.14
CA LYS A 243 -10.53 4.79 12.14
C LYS A 243 -9.73 5.54 11.07
N ARG A 244 -8.53 5.05 10.74
CA ARG A 244 -7.58 5.76 9.88
C ARG A 244 -7.19 5.01 8.60
N GLY A 245 -7.62 3.75 8.42
CA GLY A 245 -7.20 2.88 7.32
C GLY A 245 -5.70 2.56 7.37
N ARG A 246 -5.05 2.67 8.54
CA ARG A 246 -3.62 2.43 8.70
C ARG A 246 -3.36 1.01 9.15
N THR A 247 -2.51 0.32 8.41
CA THR A 247 -1.96 -0.99 8.79
C THR A 247 -0.71 -0.81 9.66
N PRO A 248 -0.34 -1.80 10.49
CA PRO A 248 0.96 -1.83 11.14
C PRO A 248 2.09 -1.76 10.12
N ALA A 249 3.20 -1.14 10.49
CA ALA A 249 4.44 -1.20 9.74
C ALA A 249 5.24 -2.46 10.15
N PHE A 250 5.68 -3.24 9.16
CA PHE A 250 6.48 -4.45 9.38
C PHE A 250 7.86 -4.25 8.77
N VAL A 251 8.86 -3.98 9.60
CA VAL A 251 10.23 -3.66 9.15
C VAL A 251 11.24 -4.32 10.07
N ASP A 252 12.13 -5.13 9.52
CA ASP A 252 13.20 -5.77 10.28
C ASP A 252 14.42 -4.83 10.36
N GLY A 253 14.96 -4.65 11.56
CA GLY A 253 16.19 -3.89 11.80
C GLY A 253 15.99 -2.40 12.05
N LEU A 254 14.77 -1.85 11.95
CA LEU A 254 14.55 -0.42 12.21
C LEU A 254 14.73 -0.07 13.70
N LEU A 255 14.26 -0.94 14.60
CA LEU A 255 14.38 -0.71 16.04
C LEU A 255 15.85 -0.63 16.45
N GLU A 256 16.64 -1.58 15.96
CA GLU A 256 18.06 -1.68 16.18
C GLU A 256 18.81 -0.45 15.62
N ALA A 257 18.48 -0.03 14.40
CA ALA A 257 19.09 1.14 13.76
C ALA A 257 18.78 2.45 14.51
N VAL A 258 17.54 2.61 15.02
CA VAL A 258 17.17 3.77 15.85
C VAL A 258 17.87 3.71 17.21
N GLU A 259 17.96 2.55 17.84
CA GLU A 259 18.67 2.39 19.13
C GLU A 259 20.18 2.60 19.00
N ALA A 260 20.78 2.20 17.87
CA ALA A 260 22.18 2.45 17.56
C ALA A 260 22.48 3.90 17.19
N GLY A 261 21.45 4.70 16.88
CA GLY A 261 21.61 6.09 16.43
C GLY A 261 21.92 6.23 14.93
N GLU A 262 21.82 5.16 14.16
CA GLU A 262 21.97 5.17 12.70
C GLU A 262 20.83 5.98 12.05
N ILE A 263 19.65 5.97 12.67
CA ILE A 263 18.46 6.73 12.23
C ILE A 263 18.01 7.62 13.40
N GLU A 264 18.03 8.93 13.16
CA GLU A 264 17.51 9.93 14.09
C GLU A 264 16.00 10.11 13.88
N VAL A 265 15.20 9.81 14.90
CA VAL A 265 13.75 10.08 14.86
C VAL A 265 13.50 11.52 15.23
N VAL A 266 12.78 12.24 14.37
CA VAL A 266 12.48 13.67 14.55
C VAL A 266 10.97 13.94 14.46
N GLY A 267 10.57 15.12 14.96
CA GLY A 267 9.18 15.59 14.90
C GLY A 267 8.65 15.79 13.46
N PRO A 268 7.35 16.05 13.29
CA PRO A 268 6.77 16.30 11.98
C PRO A 268 7.33 17.56 11.32
N VAL A 269 7.32 17.56 9.99
CA VAL A 269 7.59 18.76 9.19
C VAL A 269 6.43 19.73 9.36
N GLU A 270 6.72 20.98 9.71
CA GLU A 270 5.77 22.09 9.84
C GLU A 270 5.78 23.00 8.61
N SER A 271 6.98 23.32 8.10
CA SER A 271 7.13 24.17 6.91
C SER A 271 8.49 23.94 6.23
N LEU A 272 8.65 24.52 5.06
CA LEU A 272 9.86 24.56 4.26
C LEU A 272 10.26 26.03 4.07
N ALA A 273 11.56 26.35 4.06
CA ALA A 273 12.06 27.73 3.93
C ALA A 273 13.44 27.76 3.26
N GLY A 274 13.50 28.13 1.99
CA GLY A 274 14.72 28.03 1.19
C GLY A 274 15.22 26.59 1.15
N LEU A 275 16.39 26.31 1.69
CA LEU A 275 16.95 24.95 1.83
C LEU A 275 16.63 24.29 3.19
N ASP A 276 15.99 25.00 4.10
CA ASP A 276 15.72 24.51 5.44
C ASP A 276 14.35 23.83 5.53
N VAL A 277 14.29 22.75 6.32
CA VAL A 277 13.05 22.11 6.75
C VAL A 277 12.83 22.46 8.23
N VAL A 278 11.69 23.06 8.53
CA VAL A 278 11.27 23.38 9.90
C VAL A 278 10.46 22.21 10.46
N LEU A 279 10.95 21.66 11.54
CA LEU A 279 10.30 20.56 12.27
C LEU A 279 9.51 21.12 13.46
N ALA A 280 8.59 20.33 13.97
CA ALA A 280 7.82 20.67 15.18
C ALA A 280 8.73 21.17 16.32
N GLY A 281 8.28 22.25 16.96
CA GLY A 281 9.07 22.94 17.99
C GLY A 281 10.10 23.92 17.45
N GLY A 282 10.03 24.28 16.16
CA GLY A 282 10.88 25.30 15.53
C GLY A 282 12.29 24.81 15.19
N ARG A 283 12.62 23.54 15.39
CA ARG A 283 13.91 22.96 15.01
C ARG A 283 14.10 23.02 13.50
N ARG A 284 15.19 23.62 13.03
CA ARG A 284 15.57 23.66 11.62
C ARG A 284 16.59 22.56 11.30
N VAL A 285 16.41 21.91 10.16
CA VAL A 285 17.38 20.97 9.59
C VAL A 285 17.55 21.30 8.12
N ARG A 286 18.74 21.07 7.58
CA ARG A 286 19.06 21.27 6.17
C ARG A 286 19.54 19.94 5.58
N PRO A 287 18.62 19.07 5.15
CA PRO A 287 18.98 17.83 4.48
C PRO A 287 19.39 18.11 3.03
N ASP A 288 20.26 17.26 2.47
CA ASP A 288 20.58 17.29 1.04
C ASP A 288 19.41 16.84 0.17
N ALA A 289 18.51 16.00 0.74
CA ALA A 289 17.25 15.64 0.10
C ALA A 289 16.18 15.28 1.12
N VAL A 290 14.92 15.57 0.75
CA VAL A 290 13.71 15.17 1.46
C VAL A 290 13.01 14.09 0.65
N ILE A 291 12.72 12.93 1.29
CA ILE A 291 11.98 11.84 0.66
C ILE A 291 10.61 11.73 1.33
N ALA A 292 9.57 12.16 0.64
CA ALA A 292 8.20 12.15 1.14
C ALA A 292 7.58 10.76 1.02
N ALA A 293 7.64 9.96 2.09
CA ALA A 293 6.94 8.67 2.22
C ALA A 293 5.54 8.87 2.83
N THR A 294 4.81 9.83 2.30
CA THR A 294 3.58 10.39 2.86
C THR A 294 2.31 9.71 2.34
N GLY A 295 2.47 8.67 1.53
CA GLY A 295 1.41 7.80 1.08
C GLY A 295 0.78 8.22 -0.25
N TYR A 296 -0.38 7.64 -0.55
CA TYR A 296 -1.02 7.74 -1.85
C TYR A 296 -2.53 8.00 -1.70
N ARG A 297 -3.14 8.54 -2.76
CA ARG A 297 -4.59 8.49 -3.01
C ARG A 297 -4.92 7.37 -3.97
N HIS A 298 -6.17 6.93 -3.97
CA HIS A 298 -6.62 5.83 -4.84
C HIS A 298 -6.79 6.24 -6.30
N GLY A 299 -6.96 7.55 -6.59
CA GLY A 299 -7.12 8.07 -7.94
C GLY A 299 -8.37 7.58 -8.66
N LEU A 300 -9.45 7.35 -7.90
CA LEU A 300 -10.72 6.85 -8.45
C LEU A 300 -11.70 7.97 -8.84
N GLU A 301 -11.41 9.20 -8.44
CA GLU A 301 -12.31 10.35 -8.60
C GLU A 301 -12.62 10.63 -10.08
N GLY A 302 -11.60 10.61 -10.95
CA GLY A 302 -11.78 10.77 -12.40
C GLY A 302 -12.56 9.62 -13.03
N LEU A 303 -12.29 8.41 -12.55
CA LEU A 303 -12.86 7.18 -13.12
C LEU A 303 -14.35 6.98 -12.80
N VAL A 304 -14.75 7.19 -11.53
CA VAL A 304 -16.09 6.86 -11.01
C VAL A 304 -16.68 7.90 -10.05
N GLY A 305 -16.06 9.06 -9.89
CA GLY A 305 -16.50 10.07 -8.93
C GLY A 305 -17.93 10.55 -9.16
N GLN A 306 -18.35 10.66 -10.42
CA GLN A 306 -19.71 11.05 -10.84
C GLN A 306 -20.79 10.06 -10.40
N LEU A 307 -20.44 8.84 -10.02
CA LEU A 307 -21.39 7.79 -9.67
C LEU A 307 -21.81 7.82 -8.20
N GLY A 308 -21.19 8.69 -7.36
CA GLY A 308 -21.49 8.76 -5.92
C GLY A 308 -21.08 7.52 -5.12
N VAL A 309 -20.25 6.63 -5.70
CA VAL A 309 -19.83 5.35 -5.10
C VAL A 309 -18.59 5.48 -4.19
N LEU A 310 -18.00 6.68 -4.11
CA LEU A 310 -16.83 6.98 -3.29
C LEU A 310 -17.19 7.74 -2.01
N ASP A 311 -16.40 7.54 -0.94
CA ASP A 311 -16.45 8.36 0.27
C ASP A 311 -15.66 9.68 0.08
N GLU A 312 -15.67 10.54 1.10
CA GLU A 312 -14.97 11.85 1.13
C GLU A 312 -13.43 11.70 0.97
N ARG A 313 -12.89 10.52 1.13
CA ARG A 313 -11.47 10.20 0.97
C ARG A 313 -11.16 9.52 -0.37
N GLY A 314 -12.11 9.50 -1.30
CA GLY A 314 -11.97 8.85 -2.61
C GLY A 314 -11.93 7.32 -2.54
N ARG A 315 -12.45 6.69 -1.46
CA ARG A 315 -12.48 5.23 -1.31
C ARG A 315 -13.85 4.68 -1.64
N PRO A 316 -13.94 3.47 -2.21
CA PRO A 316 -15.22 2.82 -2.45
C PRO A 316 -16.04 2.69 -1.15
N ARG A 317 -17.31 3.12 -1.18
CA ARG A 317 -18.26 2.98 -0.06
C ARG A 317 -18.66 1.52 0.14
N SER A 318 -18.72 0.75 -0.96
CA SER A 318 -19.05 -0.67 -0.92
C SER A 318 -17.95 -1.47 -0.22
N ARG A 319 -18.32 -2.60 0.38
CA ARG A 319 -17.33 -3.56 0.87
C ARG A 319 -16.63 -4.21 -0.34
N SER A 320 -15.34 -4.51 -0.18
CA SER A 320 -14.60 -5.24 -1.21
C SER A 320 -15.30 -6.56 -1.57
N GLY A 321 -15.52 -6.80 -2.85
CA GLY A 321 -16.27 -7.93 -3.35
C GLY A 321 -17.80 -7.76 -3.38
N ASP A 322 -18.35 -6.66 -2.86
CA ASP A 322 -19.74 -6.27 -3.04
C ASP A 322 -19.92 -5.35 -4.25
N GLU A 323 -21.11 -5.35 -4.80
CA GLU A 323 -21.50 -4.47 -5.88
C GLU A 323 -21.59 -3.02 -5.37
N ALA A 324 -20.91 -2.10 -6.02
CA ALA A 324 -20.96 -0.69 -5.70
C ALA A 324 -22.07 0.06 -6.45
N ALA A 325 -22.30 -0.38 -7.67
CA ALA A 325 -23.45 -0.06 -8.51
C ALA A 325 -23.73 -1.30 -9.37
N PRO A 326 -24.89 -1.44 -9.99
CA PRO A 326 -25.24 -2.63 -10.77
C PRO A 326 -24.16 -3.03 -11.79
N GLY A 327 -23.46 -4.15 -11.57
CA GLY A 327 -22.36 -4.62 -12.42
C GLY A 327 -21.00 -3.95 -12.15
N LEU A 328 -20.88 -3.03 -11.18
CA LEU A 328 -19.61 -2.39 -10.80
C LEU A 328 -19.06 -2.95 -9.49
N PHE A 329 -17.81 -3.38 -9.52
CA PHE A 329 -17.12 -3.98 -8.39
C PHE A 329 -15.75 -3.34 -8.16
N PHE A 330 -15.30 -3.34 -6.90
CA PHE A 330 -13.95 -2.93 -6.51
C PHE A 330 -13.22 -4.08 -5.82
N VAL A 331 -11.92 -4.25 -6.10
CA VAL A 331 -11.07 -5.24 -5.44
C VAL A 331 -9.76 -4.63 -4.96
N GLY A 332 -9.37 -4.94 -3.70
CA GLY A 332 -8.08 -4.52 -3.15
C GLY A 332 -8.06 -3.14 -2.45
N TYR A 333 -9.20 -2.46 -2.29
CA TYR A 333 -9.26 -1.10 -1.73
C TYR A 333 -9.50 -1.01 -0.22
N ARG A 334 -9.83 -2.11 0.44
CA ARG A 334 -10.14 -2.07 1.87
C ARG A 334 -8.90 -2.25 2.75
N LEU A 335 -8.09 -3.24 2.45
CA LEU A 335 -6.79 -3.49 3.07
C LEU A 335 -5.91 -4.14 2.00
N PRO A 336 -4.73 -3.60 1.68
CA PRO A 336 -3.85 -4.12 0.63
C PRO A 336 -3.16 -5.41 1.11
N HIS A 337 -3.91 -6.51 1.16
CA HIS A 337 -3.43 -7.82 1.58
C HIS A 337 -3.69 -8.84 0.49
N LEU A 338 -2.63 -9.36 -0.15
CA LEU A 338 -2.71 -10.27 -1.30
C LEU A 338 -3.65 -11.46 -1.07
N GLY A 339 -3.56 -12.11 0.09
CA GLY A 339 -4.44 -13.23 0.43
C GLY A 339 -5.93 -12.87 0.51
N ARG A 340 -6.27 -11.66 0.93
CA ARG A 340 -7.67 -11.17 0.97
C ARG A 340 -8.20 -10.82 -0.41
N MET A 341 -7.38 -10.25 -1.28
CA MET A 341 -7.76 -9.96 -2.67
C MET A 341 -8.26 -11.21 -3.40
N SER A 342 -7.65 -12.36 -3.14
CA SER A 342 -8.08 -13.64 -3.70
C SER A 342 -9.49 -14.06 -3.24
N THR A 343 -9.87 -13.76 -2.00
CA THR A 343 -11.20 -14.04 -1.46
C THR A 343 -12.25 -13.11 -2.09
N ASP A 344 -11.94 -11.82 -2.16
CA ASP A 344 -12.82 -10.83 -2.78
C ASP A 344 -13.02 -11.13 -4.28
N ALA A 345 -11.96 -11.47 -5.00
CA ALA A 345 -12.04 -11.86 -6.41
C ALA A 345 -12.90 -13.12 -6.64
N ARG A 346 -12.88 -14.10 -5.72
CA ARG A 346 -13.79 -15.27 -5.78
C ARG A 346 -15.24 -14.87 -5.61
N ARG A 347 -15.52 -13.94 -4.68
CA ARG A 347 -16.87 -13.42 -4.41
C ARG A 347 -17.41 -12.67 -5.62
N ILE A 348 -16.62 -11.76 -6.20
CA ILE A 348 -16.96 -11.04 -7.43
C ILE A 348 -17.24 -12.01 -8.58
N ALA A 349 -16.34 -12.98 -8.80
CA ALA A 349 -16.49 -13.93 -9.90
C ALA A 349 -17.77 -14.79 -9.79
N ARG A 350 -18.22 -15.09 -8.56
CA ARG A 350 -19.53 -15.76 -8.37
C ARG A 350 -20.69 -14.86 -8.75
N ARG A 351 -20.68 -13.60 -8.30
CA ARG A 351 -21.76 -12.63 -8.56
C ARG A 351 -21.88 -12.32 -10.05
N VAL A 352 -20.75 -12.02 -10.71
CA VAL A 352 -20.75 -11.72 -12.16
C VAL A 352 -21.24 -12.91 -13.00
N ALA A 353 -20.85 -14.15 -12.63
CA ALA A 353 -21.29 -15.34 -13.35
C ALA A 353 -22.77 -15.68 -13.14
N LEU A 354 -23.36 -15.31 -12.00
CA LEU A 354 -24.77 -15.57 -11.68
C LEU A 354 -25.71 -14.44 -12.13
N ALA A 355 -25.16 -13.26 -12.45
CA ALA A 355 -25.98 -12.14 -12.91
C ALA A 355 -26.64 -12.50 -14.26
N PRO A 356 -27.99 -12.44 -14.37
CA PRO A 356 -28.68 -12.70 -15.63
C PRO A 356 -28.19 -11.71 -16.70
N ALA A 357 -28.22 -12.15 -17.97
CA ALA A 357 -28.05 -11.20 -19.06
C ALA A 357 -29.18 -10.15 -18.93
N ARG A 358 -28.78 -8.91 -18.67
CA ARG A 358 -29.76 -7.81 -18.61
C ARG A 358 -30.28 -7.61 -20.02
N SER A 359 -31.58 -7.82 -20.20
CA SER A 359 -32.27 -7.43 -21.42
C SER A 359 -32.00 -5.96 -21.72
N ALA A 360 -31.66 -5.69 -22.97
CA ALA A 360 -31.38 -4.38 -23.53
C ALA A 360 -32.54 -3.42 -23.36
#